data_d892ab477c74175bf54108e3a9e9d241
#
_entry.id   d892ab477c74175bf54108e3a9e9d241
#
_cell.length_a   1.000
_cell.length_b   1.000
_cell.length_c   1.000
_cell.angle_alpha   90.00
_cell.angle_beta   90.00
_cell.angle_gamma   90.00
#
_symmetry.space_group_name_H-M   'P 1'
#
loop_
_entity.id
_entity.type
_entity.pdbx_description
1 polymer ?
#
loop_
_entity_poly.entity_id
_entity_poly.type
_entity_poly.pdbx_seq_one_letter_code
_entity_poly.pdbx_strand_id
1 'polypeptide(L)'
;MTSASPFAIDLSHVAKTYRGGVQALRGIEMRVHKGEVFGLLGPNGAGKSTLVKILMTVISPTRAEGTMLGERLGHKATLRRVGYLPEHHRFPDYLTGEQVVDFYGALSGVPRAHRRKRTGELLELVGMKDWAKTKVRGYSKGMRQRVGIAQALVNDPDLVVLDEPTDGVDPVGRRDIRTICSRLREEGMTVFLNSHLLSELELVCDRVAILVQGRVSSQGTIDELTRDKQYYELELQATADEAAPVWAAVRSRGSGGPRCEVLGS
;
A
#
# COMPACT_ATOMS: atom_id res chain seq x y z
N MET A 1 -14.84 11.08 28.56
CA MET A 1 -15.04 10.80 27.14
C MET A 1 -13.66 10.67 26.53
N THR A 2 -13.17 9.46 26.32
CA THR A 2 -11.90 9.21 25.62
C THR A 2 -12.10 9.61 24.17
N SER A 3 -11.46 10.68 23.73
CA SER A 3 -11.42 11.08 22.31
C SER A 3 -10.97 9.89 21.48
N ALA A 4 -11.79 9.46 20.53
CA ALA A 4 -11.41 8.37 19.62
C ALA A 4 -10.13 8.77 18.89
N SER A 5 -9.12 7.89 18.88
CA SER A 5 -7.86 8.13 18.19
C SER A 5 -8.10 8.52 16.71
N PRO A 6 -7.45 9.58 16.21
CA PRO A 6 -7.55 9.99 14.81
C PRO A 6 -6.85 9.00 13.87
N PHE A 7 -6.09 8.05 14.43
CA PHE A 7 -5.30 7.10 13.65
C PHE A 7 -6.03 5.76 13.48
N ALA A 8 -5.95 5.21 12.26
CA ALA A 8 -6.31 3.83 11.97
C ALA A 8 -5.17 2.87 12.37
N ILE A 9 -3.91 3.31 12.19
CA ILE A 9 -2.72 2.59 12.64
C ILE A 9 -1.82 3.61 13.36
N ASP A 10 -1.39 3.29 14.59
CA ASP A 10 -0.43 4.09 15.36
C ASP A 10 0.62 3.14 15.94
N LEU A 11 1.80 3.12 15.34
CA LEU A 11 2.92 2.27 15.75
C LEU A 11 4.00 3.15 16.39
N SER A 12 4.31 2.89 17.64
CA SER A 12 5.41 3.56 18.36
C SER A 12 6.70 2.74 18.39
N HIS A 13 6.59 1.40 18.32
CA HIS A 13 7.76 0.53 18.19
C HIS A 13 7.36 -0.88 17.76
N VAL A 14 7.67 -1.26 16.50
CA VAL A 14 7.48 -2.63 16.03
C VAL A 14 8.80 -3.20 15.53
N ALA A 15 9.25 -4.30 16.15
CA ALA A 15 10.49 -4.98 15.79
C ALA A 15 10.24 -6.47 15.50
N LYS A 16 10.99 -7.00 14.54
CA LYS A 16 10.97 -8.43 14.19
C LYS A 16 12.36 -8.93 13.88
N THR A 17 12.81 -9.89 14.67
CA THR A 17 13.99 -10.70 14.40
C THR A 17 13.56 -12.14 14.13
N TYR A 18 13.95 -12.71 13.01
CA TYR A 18 13.70 -14.11 12.68
C TYR A 18 14.76 -15.03 13.30
N ARG A 19 14.45 -16.34 13.36
CA ARG A 19 15.43 -17.35 13.72
C ARG A 19 16.63 -17.25 12.77
N GLY A 20 17.86 -17.25 13.29
CA GLY A 20 19.07 -16.98 12.51
C GLY A 20 19.54 -15.52 12.54
N GLY A 21 18.91 -14.65 13.36
CA GLY A 21 19.41 -13.29 13.64
C GLY A 21 19.02 -12.22 12.64
N VAL A 22 18.27 -12.55 11.59
CA VAL A 22 17.83 -11.58 10.59
C VAL A 22 16.83 -10.59 11.19
N GLN A 23 17.23 -9.33 11.34
CA GLN A 23 16.38 -8.25 11.82
C GLN A 23 15.59 -7.65 10.66
N ALA A 24 14.38 -8.15 10.43
CA ALA A 24 13.51 -7.66 9.36
C ALA A 24 12.85 -6.32 9.67
N LEU A 25 12.53 -6.06 10.94
CA LEU A 25 12.04 -4.75 11.42
C LEU A 25 12.85 -4.33 12.64
N ARG A 26 13.23 -3.04 12.68
CA ARG A 26 14.18 -2.48 13.66
C ARG A 26 13.59 -1.32 14.45
N GLY A 27 12.33 -1.49 14.92
CA GLY A 27 11.60 -0.44 15.64
C GLY A 27 10.88 0.49 14.66
N ILE A 28 9.80 0.00 14.05
CA ILE A 28 8.96 0.80 13.17
C ILE A 28 8.12 1.75 14.01
N GLU A 29 8.19 3.03 13.66
CA GLU A 29 7.30 4.10 14.13
C GLU A 29 6.55 4.62 12.90
N MET A 30 5.21 4.60 12.93
CA MET A 30 4.39 4.97 11.78
C MET A 30 2.97 5.29 12.21
N ARG A 31 2.37 6.30 11.59
CA ARG A 31 0.97 6.71 11.83
C ARG A 31 0.20 6.81 10.52
N VAL A 32 -0.97 6.18 10.52
CA VAL A 32 -1.93 6.24 9.42
C VAL A 32 -3.21 6.86 9.95
N HIS A 33 -3.68 7.95 9.34
CA HIS A 33 -4.93 8.59 9.74
C HIS A 33 -6.13 7.80 9.22
N LYS A 34 -7.26 7.98 9.89
CA LYS A 34 -8.54 7.44 9.39
C LYS A 34 -8.97 8.18 8.13
N GLY A 35 -9.46 7.44 7.14
CA GLY A 35 -10.00 7.99 5.90
C GLY A 35 -8.94 8.43 4.88
N GLU A 36 -7.64 8.15 5.09
CA GLU A 36 -6.59 8.44 4.09
C GLU A 36 -6.22 7.19 3.27
N VAL A 37 -5.68 7.41 2.09
CA VAL A 37 -4.91 6.41 1.36
C VAL A 37 -3.44 6.59 1.72
N PHE A 38 -2.92 5.62 2.46
CA PHE A 38 -1.54 5.64 2.96
C PHE A 38 -0.67 4.62 2.23
N GLY A 39 0.46 5.06 1.70
CA GLY A 39 1.43 4.23 0.99
C GLY A 39 2.59 3.78 1.88
N LEU A 40 2.96 2.50 1.81
CA LEU A 40 4.22 1.99 2.33
C LEU A 40 5.15 1.67 1.17
N LEU A 41 6.15 2.52 0.95
CA LEU A 41 7.15 2.39 -0.09
C LEU A 41 8.42 1.73 0.44
N GLY A 42 9.05 0.91 -0.37
CA GLY A 42 10.40 0.40 -0.05
C GLY A 42 10.85 -0.69 -1.01
N PRO A 43 12.16 -0.91 -1.15
CA PRO A 43 12.71 -1.96 -1.99
C PRO A 43 12.33 -3.36 -1.49
N ASN A 44 12.55 -4.38 -2.32
CA ASN A 44 12.40 -5.77 -1.90
C ASN A 44 13.37 -6.07 -0.75
N GLY A 45 12.87 -6.78 0.26
CA GLY A 45 13.65 -7.06 1.47
C GLY A 45 13.66 -5.93 2.52
N ALA A 46 13.06 -4.77 2.28
CA ALA A 46 13.00 -3.67 3.26
C ALA A 46 12.23 -4.00 4.54
N GLY A 47 11.37 -5.03 4.52
CA GLY A 47 10.54 -5.43 5.66
C GLY A 47 9.04 -5.20 5.48
N LYS A 48 8.59 -4.69 4.31
CA LYS A 48 7.19 -4.36 4.01
C LYS A 48 6.24 -5.52 4.30
N SER A 49 6.41 -6.66 3.64
CA SER A 49 5.56 -7.84 3.84
C SER A 49 5.65 -8.41 5.26
N THR A 50 6.79 -8.20 5.96
CA THR A 50 6.90 -8.56 7.39
C THR A 50 6.00 -7.68 8.24
N LEU A 51 5.97 -6.36 8.00
CA LEU A 51 5.09 -5.44 8.71
C LEU A 51 3.62 -5.77 8.44
N VAL A 52 3.23 -5.93 7.18
CA VAL A 52 1.86 -6.32 6.79
C VAL A 52 1.44 -7.62 7.48
N LYS A 53 2.29 -8.65 7.49
CA LYS A 53 1.99 -9.94 8.15
C LYS A 53 1.84 -9.78 9.68
N ILE A 54 2.54 -8.84 10.32
CA ILE A 54 2.36 -8.51 11.75
C ILE A 54 1.01 -7.82 11.96
N LEU A 55 0.68 -6.80 11.15
CA LEU A 55 -0.63 -6.12 11.21
C LEU A 55 -1.78 -7.14 11.06
N MET A 56 -1.64 -8.07 10.13
CA MET A 56 -2.63 -9.13 9.88
C MET A 56 -2.54 -10.30 10.88
N THR A 57 -1.74 -10.22 11.91
CA THR A 57 -1.52 -11.27 12.92
C THR A 57 -1.08 -12.64 12.37
N VAL A 58 -0.55 -12.67 11.14
CA VAL A 58 -0.03 -13.88 10.50
C VAL A 58 1.29 -14.32 11.15
N ILE A 59 2.12 -13.35 11.56
CA ILE A 59 3.35 -13.60 12.30
C ILE A 59 3.39 -12.74 13.56
N SER A 60 4.01 -13.27 14.63
CA SER A 60 4.20 -12.52 15.87
C SER A 60 5.44 -11.62 15.76
N PRO A 61 5.37 -10.35 16.21
CA PRO A 61 6.54 -9.49 16.35
C PRO A 61 7.46 -9.99 17.46
N THR A 62 8.72 -9.56 17.46
CA THR A 62 9.63 -9.74 18.62
C THR A 62 9.27 -8.73 19.70
N ARG A 63 8.93 -7.50 19.31
CA ARG A 63 8.39 -6.44 20.17
C ARG A 63 7.36 -5.67 19.38
N ALA A 64 6.25 -5.28 20.01
CA ALA A 64 5.23 -4.44 19.40
C ALA A 64 4.60 -3.51 20.42
N GLU A 65 4.65 -2.23 20.11
CA GLU A 65 3.96 -1.17 20.83
C GLU A 65 3.18 -0.36 19.79
N GLY A 66 1.88 -0.25 19.99
CA GLY A 66 1.00 0.49 19.09
C GLY A 66 -0.41 -0.08 19.01
N THR A 67 -1.24 0.57 18.21
CA THR A 67 -2.65 0.22 18.03
C THR A 67 -3.03 0.14 16.54
N MET A 68 -4.05 -0.64 16.26
CA MET A 68 -4.74 -0.70 14.99
C MET A 68 -6.25 -0.60 15.24
N LEU A 69 -6.92 0.39 14.62
CA LEU A 69 -8.33 0.72 14.83
C LEU A 69 -8.70 0.94 16.32
N GLY A 70 -7.75 1.52 17.09
CA GLY A 70 -7.90 1.79 18.52
C GLY A 70 -7.61 0.62 19.45
N GLU A 71 -7.40 -0.58 18.93
CA GLU A 71 -7.10 -1.79 19.68
C GLU A 71 -5.59 -2.08 19.67
N ARG A 72 -5.09 -2.72 20.73
CA ARG A 72 -3.68 -3.12 20.79
C ARG A 72 -3.30 -3.99 19.61
N LEU A 73 -2.12 -3.75 19.04
CA LEU A 73 -1.59 -4.54 17.94
C LEU A 73 -1.54 -6.04 18.32
N GLY A 74 -2.04 -6.90 17.41
CA GLY A 74 -2.16 -8.34 17.63
C GLY A 74 -3.52 -8.79 18.22
N HIS A 75 -4.45 -7.87 18.52
CA HIS A 75 -5.80 -8.22 18.94
C HIS A 75 -6.60 -8.78 17.77
N LYS A 76 -6.83 -10.09 17.74
CA LYS A 76 -7.41 -10.79 16.58
C LYS A 76 -8.84 -10.34 16.22
N ALA A 77 -9.64 -9.91 17.21
CA ALA A 77 -11.00 -9.46 16.94
C ALA A 77 -11.03 -8.19 16.06
N THR A 78 -9.97 -7.36 16.07
CA THR A 78 -9.82 -6.20 15.22
C THR A 78 -9.84 -6.55 13.74
N LEU A 79 -9.37 -7.76 13.37
CA LEU A 79 -9.34 -8.21 11.98
C LEU A 79 -10.73 -8.36 11.34
N ARG A 80 -11.81 -8.43 12.12
CA ARG A 80 -13.17 -8.38 11.58
C ARG A 80 -13.52 -7.05 10.93
N ARG A 81 -12.77 -5.99 11.28
CA ARG A 81 -12.90 -4.63 10.77
C ARG A 81 -11.81 -4.29 9.75
N VAL A 82 -11.04 -5.30 9.31
CA VAL A 82 -9.94 -5.14 8.36
C VAL A 82 -10.21 -5.99 7.13
N GLY A 83 -10.13 -5.37 5.96
CA GLY A 83 -10.07 -6.06 4.68
C GLY A 83 -8.61 -6.32 4.29
N TYR A 84 -8.32 -7.47 3.71
CA TYR A 84 -6.94 -7.79 3.32
C TYR A 84 -6.86 -8.46 1.96
N LEU A 85 -6.02 -7.90 1.09
CA LEU A 85 -5.61 -8.51 -0.16
C LEU A 85 -4.11 -8.78 -0.09
N PRO A 86 -3.68 -10.05 0.08
CA PRO A 86 -2.26 -10.40 0.07
C PRO A 86 -1.67 -10.35 -1.34
N GLU A 87 -0.37 -10.08 -1.46
CA GLU A 87 0.40 -10.05 -2.72
C GLU A 87 0.16 -11.30 -3.57
N HIS A 88 0.25 -12.48 -2.97
CA HIS A 88 0.11 -13.76 -3.64
C HIS A 88 -1.21 -14.46 -3.27
N HIS A 89 -2.34 -13.80 -3.59
CA HIS A 89 -3.64 -14.43 -3.40
C HIS A 89 -3.97 -15.40 -4.55
N ARG A 90 -4.64 -16.49 -4.22
CA ARG A 90 -5.14 -17.47 -5.19
C ARG A 90 -6.58 -17.80 -4.88
N PHE A 91 -7.43 -17.68 -5.87
CA PHE A 91 -8.81 -18.13 -5.79
C PHE A 91 -8.95 -19.50 -6.43
N PRO A 92 -9.88 -20.36 -5.96
CA PRO A 92 -10.18 -21.60 -6.66
C PRO A 92 -10.66 -21.32 -8.08
N ASP A 93 -9.97 -21.88 -9.07
CA ASP A 93 -10.16 -21.60 -10.49
C ASP A 93 -11.56 -21.96 -11.02
N TYR A 94 -12.28 -22.86 -10.34
CA TYR A 94 -13.63 -23.30 -10.67
C TYR A 94 -14.73 -22.37 -10.18
N LEU A 95 -14.44 -21.45 -9.26
CA LEU A 95 -15.41 -20.46 -8.77
C LEU A 95 -15.58 -19.32 -9.77
N THR A 96 -16.75 -18.72 -9.78
CA THR A 96 -17.01 -17.45 -10.47
C THR A 96 -16.61 -16.27 -9.58
N GLY A 97 -16.52 -15.03 -10.15
CA GLY A 97 -16.20 -13.84 -9.36
C GLY A 97 -17.20 -13.61 -8.22
N GLU A 98 -18.48 -13.76 -8.48
CA GLU A 98 -19.51 -13.64 -7.44
C GLU A 98 -19.39 -14.71 -6.35
N GLN A 99 -19.06 -15.94 -6.73
CA GLN A 99 -18.85 -17.03 -5.79
C GLN A 99 -17.61 -16.80 -4.91
N VAL A 100 -16.55 -16.20 -5.45
CA VAL A 100 -15.37 -15.83 -4.68
C VAL A 100 -15.74 -14.81 -3.59
N VAL A 101 -16.40 -13.70 -3.96
CA VAL A 101 -16.78 -12.66 -2.98
C VAL A 101 -17.75 -13.21 -1.94
N ASP A 102 -18.76 -13.99 -2.33
CA ASP A 102 -19.70 -14.62 -1.40
C ASP A 102 -19.01 -15.61 -0.46
N PHE A 103 -18.10 -16.44 -0.98
CA PHE A 103 -17.35 -17.43 -0.20
C PHE A 103 -16.51 -16.77 0.90
N TYR A 104 -15.72 -15.76 0.55
CA TYR A 104 -14.90 -15.05 1.54
C TYR A 104 -15.75 -14.23 2.52
N GLY A 105 -16.87 -13.66 2.07
CA GLY A 105 -17.85 -13.04 2.96
C GLY A 105 -18.44 -14.04 3.97
N ALA A 106 -18.68 -15.27 3.54
CA ALA A 106 -19.11 -16.33 4.44
C ALA A 106 -18.04 -16.68 5.48
N LEU A 107 -16.77 -16.79 5.06
CA LEU A 107 -15.64 -17.03 5.96
C LEU A 107 -15.46 -15.88 6.97
N SER A 108 -15.76 -14.65 6.58
CA SER A 108 -15.72 -13.48 7.46
C SER A 108 -16.94 -13.38 8.38
N GLY A 109 -17.89 -14.32 8.30
CA GLY A 109 -19.09 -14.36 9.14
C GLY A 109 -20.19 -13.39 8.71
N VAL A 110 -20.13 -12.83 7.50
CA VAL A 110 -21.14 -11.91 6.98
C VAL A 110 -22.45 -12.68 6.71
N PRO A 111 -23.63 -12.25 7.22
CA PRO A 111 -24.91 -12.93 7.01
C PRO A 111 -25.26 -13.06 5.51
N ARG A 112 -25.85 -14.19 5.12
CA ARG A 112 -26.14 -14.51 3.71
C ARG A 112 -26.93 -13.44 2.97
N ALA A 113 -27.94 -12.85 3.62
CA ALA A 113 -28.78 -11.82 3.00
C ALA A 113 -27.96 -10.58 2.67
N HIS A 114 -27.08 -10.14 3.59
CA HIS A 114 -26.18 -9.01 3.41
C HIS A 114 -25.13 -9.31 2.34
N ARG A 115 -24.45 -10.47 2.40
CA ARG A 115 -23.45 -10.89 1.40
C ARG A 115 -23.99 -10.81 -0.02
N ARG A 116 -25.20 -11.38 -0.27
CA ARG A 116 -25.78 -11.43 -1.61
C ARG A 116 -25.96 -10.04 -2.24
N LYS A 117 -26.41 -9.08 -1.43
CA LYS A 117 -26.55 -7.68 -1.87
C LYS A 117 -25.16 -7.07 -2.08
N ARG A 118 -24.29 -7.18 -1.07
CA ARG A 118 -22.96 -6.58 -1.05
C ARG A 118 -22.05 -7.10 -2.18
N THR A 119 -22.14 -8.38 -2.53
CA THR A 119 -21.38 -8.98 -3.64
C THR A 119 -21.66 -8.27 -4.96
N GLY A 120 -22.94 -7.99 -5.28
CA GLY A 120 -23.29 -7.26 -6.51
C GLY A 120 -22.74 -5.83 -6.52
N GLU A 121 -22.90 -5.11 -5.42
CA GLU A 121 -22.40 -3.75 -5.25
C GLU A 121 -20.86 -3.68 -5.39
N LEU A 122 -20.15 -4.60 -4.76
CA LEU A 122 -18.69 -4.65 -4.80
C LEU A 122 -18.15 -5.03 -6.17
N LEU A 123 -18.78 -5.98 -6.87
CA LEU A 123 -18.38 -6.32 -8.24
C LEU A 123 -18.63 -5.16 -9.21
N GLU A 124 -19.66 -4.35 -8.99
CA GLU A 124 -19.89 -3.13 -9.73
C GLU A 124 -18.84 -2.07 -9.41
N LEU A 125 -18.53 -1.85 -8.13
CA LEU A 125 -17.47 -0.92 -7.66
C LEU A 125 -16.12 -1.21 -8.32
N VAL A 126 -15.73 -2.48 -8.41
CA VAL A 126 -14.46 -2.89 -8.99
C VAL A 126 -14.51 -3.13 -10.51
N GLY A 127 -15.62 -2.80 -11.19
CA GLY A 127 -15.79 -2.95 -12.64
C GLY A 127 -15.77 -4.40 -13.11
N MET A 128 -16.29 -5.32 -12.30
CA MET A 128 -16.33 -6.76 -12.59
C MET A 128 -17.76 -7.32 -12.73
N LYS A 129 -18.78 -6.44 -12.82
CA LYS A 129 -20.19 -6.82 -12.91
C LYS A 129 -20.47 -7.77 -14.09
N ASP A 130 -19.97 -7.43 -15.28
CA ASP A 130 -20.21 -8.21 -16.51
C ASP A 130 -19.48 -9.57 -16.49
N TRP A 131 -18.43 -9.67 -15.68
CA TRP A 131 -17.62 -10.86 -15.48
C TRP A 131 -18.00 -11.69 -14.25
N ALA A 132 -18.99 -11.23 -13.46
CA ALA A 132 -19.38 -11.82 -12.19
C ALA A 132 -19.61 -13.34 -12.25
N LYS A 133 -20.23 -13.82 -13.32
CA LYS A 133 -20.58 -15.25 -13.55
C LYS A 133 -19.50 -16.02 -14.31
N THR A 134 -18.42 -15.37 -14.75
CA THR A 134 -17.31 -16.03 -15.43
C THR A 134 -16.39 -16.68 -14.40
N LYS A 135 -15.87 -17.87 -14.68
CA LYS A 135 -14.94 -18.58 -13.81
C LYS A 135 -13.60 -17.85 -13.72
N VAL A 136 -13.02 -17.82 -12.52
CA VAL A 136 -11.75 -17.12 -12.23
C VAL A 136 -10.57 -17.63 -13.08
N ARG A 137 -10.60 -18.90 -13.53
CA ARG A 137 -9.57 -19.42 -14.46
C ARG A 137 -9.43 -18.62 -15.74
N GLY A 138 -10.52 -17.96 -16.19
CA GLY A 138 -10.53 -17.10 -17.37
C GLY A 138 -10.15 -15.64 -17.10
N TYR A 139 -9.83 -15.27 -15.87
CA TYR A 139 -9.52 -13.90 -15.51
C TYR A 139 -8.06 -13.55 -15.82
N SER A 140 -7.85 -12.32 -16.32
CA SER A 140 -6.52 -11.70 -16.36
C SER A 140 -6.01 -11.45 -14.93
N LYS A 141 -4.71 -11.12 -14.78
CA LYS A 141 -4.15 -10.76 -13.48
C LYS A 141 -4.88 -9.55 -12.88
N GLY A 142 -5.12 -8.50 -13.67
CA GLY A 142 -5.87 -7.31 -13.23
C GLY A 142 -7.32 -7.62 -12.81
N MET A 143 -8.01 -8.53 -13.50
CA MET A 143 -9.36 -8.96 -13.11
C MET A 143 -9.32 -9.71 -11.77
N ARG A 144 -8.32 -10.57 -11.54
CA ARG A 144 -8.13 -11.27 -10.26
C ARG A 144 -7.85 -10.30 -9.12
N GLN A 145 -7.02 -9.27 -9.35
CA GLN A 145 -6.76 -8.23 -8.37
C GLN A 145 -8.03 -7.46 -8.00
N ARG A 146 -8.83 -7.05 -8.99
CA ARG A 146 -10.09 -6.33 -8.74
C ARG A 146 -11.09 -7.16 -7.94
N VAL A 147 -11.27 -8.43 -8.28
CA VAL A 147 -12.10 -9.34 -7.46
C VAL A 147 -11.50 -9.55 -6.06
N GLY A 148 -10.17 -9.56 -5.95
CA GLY A 148 -9.47 -9.60 -4.66
C GLY A 148 -9.75 -8.38 -3.79
N ILE A 149 -9.82 -7.19 -4.39
CA ILE A 149 -10.25 -5.98 -3.66
C ILE A 149 -11.72 -6.11 -3.24
N ALA A 150 -12.62 -6.55 -4.12
CA ALA A 150 -14.02 -6.78 -3.76
C ALA A 150 -14.17 -7.78 -2.59
N GLN A 151 -13.38 -8.86 -2.60
CA GLN A 151 -13.32 -9.83 -1.51
C GLN A 151 -12.85 -9.18 -0.19
N ALA A 152 -11.84 -8.30 -0.25
CA ALA A 152 -11.35 -7.62 0.93
C ALA A 152 -12.35 -6.62 1.53
N LEU A 153 -13.34 -6.17 0.75
CA LEU A 153 -14.35 -5.19 1.15
C LEU A 153 -15.67 -5.82 1.66
N VAL A 154 -15.83 -7.14 1.56
CA VAL A 154 -17.14 -7.79 1.75
C VAL A 154 -17.69 -7.73 3.17
N ASN A 155 -16.82 -7.55 4.16
CA ASN A 155 -17.15 -7.43 5.59
C ASN A 155 -17.31 -5.98 6.08
N ASP A 156 -17.45 -5.01 5.17
CA ASP A 156 -17.56 -3.58 5.47
C ASP A 156 -16.44 -3.08 6.42
N PRO A 157 -15.16 -3.22 6.02
CA PRO A 157 -14.04 -2.91 6.90
C PRO A 157 -13.85 -1.41 7.11
N ASP A 158 -13.25 -1.02 8.25
CA ASP A 158 -12.79 0.36 8.50
C ASP A 158 -11.40 0.63 7.91
N LEU A 159 -10.62 -0.44 7.67
CA LEU A 159 -9.28 -0.40 7.12
C LEU A 159 -9.13 -1.50 6.07
N VAL A 160 -8.65 -1.13 4.89
CA VAL A 160 -8.26 -2.09 3.84
C VAL A 160 -6.76 -2.08 3.67
N VAL A 161 -6.15 -3.26 3.71
CA VAL A 161 -4.72 -3.47 3.47
C VAL A 161 -4.54 -4.18 2.13
N LEU A 162 -3.86 -3.51 1.20
CA LEU A 162 -3.59 -4.01 -0.14
C LEU A 162 -2.08 -4.21 -0.31
N ASP A 163 -1.64 -5.46 -0.43
CA ASP A 163 -0.23 -5.82 -0.55
C ASP A 163 0.13 -6.01 -2.02
N GLU A 164 0.89 -5.06 -2.60
CA GLU A 164 1.32 -5.01 -4.02
C GLU A 164 0.17 -5.19 -5.02
N PRO A 165 -0.96 -4.43 -4.91
CA PRO A 165 -2.17 -4.69 -5.70
C PRO A 165 -1.99 -4.43 -7.21
N THR A 166 -0.97 -3.68 -7.62
CA THR A 166 -0.69 -3.33 -9.01
C THR A 166 0.44 -4.17 -9.63
N ASP A 167 1.07 -5.07 -8.84
CA ASP A 167 2.19 -5.87 -9.34
C ASP A 167 1.78 -6.79 -10.49
N GLY A 168 2.53 -6.69 -11.61
CA GLY A 168 2.29 -7.46 -12.83
C GLY A 168 0.93 -7.24 -13.49
N VAL A 169 0.25 -6.15 -13.16
CA VAL A 169 -0.98 -5.70 -13.80
C VAL A 169 -0.61 -4.72 -14.93
N ASP A 170 -1.32 -4.81 -16.05
CA ASP A 170 -1.15 -3.92 -17.20
C ASP A 170 -1.54 -2.46 -16.86
N PRO A 171 -1.10 -1.45 -17.66
CA PRO A 171 -1.34 -0.05 -17.33
C PRO A 171 -2.82 0.34 -17.16
N VAL A 172 -3.73 -0.30 -17.92
CA VAL A 172 -5.18 -0.05 -17.80
C VAL A 172 -5.69 -0.57 -16.45
N GLY A 173 -5.36 -1.81 -16.12
CA GLY A 173 -5.74 -2.41 -14.84
C GLY A 173 -5.17 -1.66 -13.63
N ARG A 174 -3.94 -1.11 -13.72
CA ARG A 174 -3.38 -0.25 -12.67
C ARG A 174 -4.20 1.02 -12.47
N ARG A 175 -4.63 1.66 -13.57
CA ARG A 175 -5.53 2.84 -13.50
C ARG A 175 -6.85 2.49 -12.81
N ASP A 176 -7.44 1.34 -13.17
CA ASP A 176 -8.69 0.88 -12.54
C ASP A 176 -8.52 0.70 -11.03
N ILE A 177 -7.43 0.06 -10.59
CA ILE A 177 -7.12 -0.14 -9.16
C ILE A 177 -6.96 1.21 -8.44
N ARG A 178 -6.27 2.18 -9.03
CA ARG A 178 -6.14 3.53 -8.46
C ARG A 178 -7.50 4.22 -8.32
N THR A 179 -8.35 4.12 -9.35
CA THR A 179 -9.71 4.68 -9.30
C THR A 179 -10.53 4.05 -8.18
N ILE A 180 -10.39 2.74 -7.96
CA ILE A 180 -11.05 2.06 -6.84
C ILE A 180 -10.54 2.62 -5.50
N CYS A 181 -9.23 2.75 -5.30
CA CYS A 181 -8.66 3.32 -4.06
C CYS A 181 -9.16 4.75 -3.80
N SER A 182 -9.24 5.60 -4.84
CA SER A 182 -9.77 6.97 -4.72
C SER A 182 -11.23 6.97 -4.30
N ARG A 183 -12.08 6.10 -4.85
CA ARG A 183 -13.48 5.97 -4.45
C ARG A 183 -13.63 5.51 -3.01
N LEU A 184 -12.83 4.54 -2.57
CA LEU A 184 -12.85 4.08 -1.18
C LEU A 184 -12.50 5.22 -0.21
N ARG A 185 -11.53 6.06 -0.56
CA ARG A 185 -11.20 7.27 0.21
C ARG A 185 -12.34 8.26 0.25
N GLU A 186 -12.99 8.54 -0.88
CA GLU A 186 -14.15 9.43 -0.95
C GLU A 186 -15.31 8.95 -0.08
N GLU A 187 -15.46 7.64 0.10
CA GLU A 187 -16.40 7.01 1.03
C GLU A 187 -15.93 7.03 2.50
N GLY A 188 -14.76 7.62 2.79
CA GLY A 188 -14.21 7.76 4.14
C GLY A 188 -13.45 6.51 4.64
N MET A 189 -13.19 5.53 3.77
CA MET A 189 -12.46 4.32 4.13
C MET A 189 -10.95 4.58 4.22
N THR A 190 -10.30 3.98 5.20
CA THR A 190 -8.83 3.99 5.28
C THR A 190 -8.24 2.89 4.40
N VAL A 191 -7.32 3.26 3.51
CA VAL A 191 -6.62 2.31 2.63
C VAL A 191 -5.13 2.33 2.95
N PHE A 192 -4.58 1.18 3.30
CA PHE A 192 -3.13 0.97 3.46
C PHE A 192 -2.60 0.20 2.25
N LEU A 193 -1.78 0.86 1.45
CA LEU A 193 -1.26 0.35 0.19
C LEU A 193 0.24 0.08 0.32
N ASN A 194 0.66 -1.16 0.14
CA ASN A 194 2.07 -1.52 0.08
C ASN A 194 2.53 -1.61 -1.38
N SER A 195 3.62 -0.91 -1.74
CA SER A 195 4.21 -0.97 -3.08
C SER A 195 5.72 -0.74 -3.06
N HIS A 196 6.41 -1.24 -4.07
CA HIS A 196 7.82 -0.94 -4.32
C HIS A 196 8.00 0.15 -5.40
N LEU A 197 6.91 0.65 -6.00
CA LEU A 197 6.92 1.65 -7.06
C LEU A 197 6.39 2.99 -6.55
N LEU A 198 7.26 4.00 -6.45
CA LEU A 198 6.88 5.35 -6.05
C LEU A 198 5.82 5.95 -6.99
N SER A 199 6.00 5.78 -8.30
CA SER A 199 5.10 6.29 -9.33
C SER A 199 3.65 5.78 -9.22
N GLU A 200 3.42 4.63 -8.57
CA GLU A 200 2.07 4.15 -8.30
C GLU A 200 1.46 4.83 -7.07
N LEU A 201 2.27 5.07 -6.03
CA LEU A 201 1.82 5.69 -4.78
C LEU A 201 1.55 7.19 -4.95
N GLU A 202 2.37 7.90 -5.71
CA GLU A 202 2.21 9.33 -5.99
C GLU A 202 0.86 9.68 -6.61
N LEU A 203 0.27 8.76 -7.34
CA LEU A 203 -0.99 8.97 -8.07
C LEU A 203 -2.24 8.73 -7.21
N VAL A 204 -2.11 8.16 -6.01
CA VAL A 204 -3.28 7.74 -5.23
C VAL A 204 -3.16 8.01 -3.73
N CYS A 205 -1.94 8.06 -3.17
CA CYS A 205 -1.74 8.20 -1.74
C CYS A 205 -1.76 9.67 -1.30
N ASP A 206 -2.41 9.93 -0.17
CA ASP A 206 -2.35 11.23 0.52
C ASP A 206 -1.00 11.40 1.24
N ARG A 207 -0.52 10.30 1.84
CA ARG A 207 0.75 10.25 2.57
C ARG A 207 1.46 8.91 2.33
N VAL A 208 2.77 8.91 2.47
CA VAL A 208 3.59 7.71 2.34
C VAL A 208 4.60 7.60 3.47
N ALA A 209 5.00 6.37 3.79
CA ALA A 209 6.18 6.08 4.59
C ALA A 209 7.20 5.32 3.73
N ILE A 210 8.46 5.72 3.82
CA ILE A 210 9.56 5.06 3.11
C ILE A 210 10.26 4.11 4.07
N LEU A 211 10.18 2.81 3.77
CA LEU A 211 10.79 1.75 4.55
C LEU A 211 12.13 1.32 3.93
N VAL A 212 13.21 1.44 4.68
CA VAL A 212 14.56 1.05 4.26
C VAL A 212 15.20 0.21 5.36
N GLN A 213 15.69 -0.96 5.03
CA GLN A 213 16.41 -1.85 5.96
C GLN A 213 15.72 -2.05 7.32
N GLY A 214 14.39 -2.20 7.31
CA GLY A 214 13.58 -2.44 8.50
C GLY A 214 13.32 -1.20 9.37
N ARG A 215 13.52 0.01 8.85
CA ARG A 215 13.23 1.29 9.52
C ARG A 215 12.41 2.20 8.61
N VAL A 216 11.51 2.98 9.18
CA VAL A 216 10.89 4.11 8.47
C VAL A 216 11.93 5.22 8.38
N SER A 217 12.38 5.50 7.17
CA SER A 217 13.36 6.56 6.88
C SER A 217 12.71 7.94 6.86
N SER A 218 11.49 8.01 6.33
CA SER A 218 10.69 9.25 6.27
C SER A 218 9.21 8.90 6.14
N GLN A 219 8.35 9.80 6.61
CA GLN A 219 6.90 9.71 6.49
C GLN A 219 6.32 11.11 6.34
N GLY A 220 5.42 11.31 5.39
CA GLY A 220 4.76 12.60 5.14
C GLY A 220 3.89 12.55 3.90
N THR A 221 3.39 13.70 3.47
CA THR A 221 2.76 13.86 2.17
C THR A 221 3.81 13.74 1.06
N ILE A 222 3.38 13.44 -0.17
CA ILE A 222 4.29 13.38 -1.33
C ILE A 222 5.05 14.70 -1.46
N ASP A 223 4.34 15.82 -1.35
CA ASP A 223 4.94 17.16 -1.46
C ASP A 223 5.99 17.43 -0.37
N GLU A 224 5.75 17.02 0.88
CA GLU A 224 6.71 17.17 1.97
C GLU A 224 7.98 16.34 1.71
N LEU A 225 7.83 15.14 1.16
CA LEU A 225 8.95 14.23 0.92
C LEU A 225 9.77 14.58 -0.32
N THR A 226 9.20 15.34 -1.26
CA THR A 226 9.84 15.74 -2.52
C THR A 226 10.41 17.18 -2.48
N ARG A 227 9.93 18.06 -1.60
CA ARG A 227 10.33 19.47 -1.53
C ARG A 227 11.84 19.69 -1.43
N ASP A 228 12.56 18.85 -0.68
CA ASP A 228 14.02 19.00 -0.47
C ASP A 228 14.86 18.14 -1.43
N LYS A 229 14.24 17.48 -2.41
CA LYS A 229 14.89 16.51 -3.30
C LYS A 229 14.57 16.76 -4.78
N GLN A 230 14.39 18.01 -5.19
CA GLN A 230 14.33 18.32 -6.61
C GLN A 230 15.75 18.21 -7.19
N TYR A 231 16.07 17.06 -7.75
CA TYR A 231 17.24 16.88 -8.59
C TYR A 231 16.82 17.21 -10.03
N TYR A 232 17.52 18.16 -10.63
CA TYR A 232 17.42 18.42 -12.05
C TYR A 232 18.57 17.67 -12.73
N GLU A 233 18.27 16.76 -13.62
CA GLU A 233 19.24 16.15 -14.50
C GLU A 233 19.37 17.07 -15.72
N LEU A 234 20.53 17.71 -15.85
CA LEU A 234 20.85 18.58 -16.99
C LEU A 234 21.88 17.87 -17.86
N GLU A 235 21.47 17.44 -19.03
CA GLU A 235 22.37 16.93 -20.06
C GLU A 235 22.88 18.10 -20.90
N LEU A 236 24.18 18.41 -20.81
CA LEU A 236 24.81 19.50 -21.54
C LEU A 236 25.73 18.92 -22.61
N GLN A 237 25.46 19.20 -23.86
CA GLN A 237 26.41 18.98 -24.96
C GLN A 237 27.34 20.20 -25.06
N ALA A 238 28.39 20.21 -24.24
CA ALA A 238 29.35 21.31 -24.20
C ALA A 238 30.74 20.78 -23.79
N THR A 239 31.79 21.47 -24.20
CA THR A 239 33.13 21.19 -23.69
C THR A 239 33.25 21.58 -22.22
N ALA A 240 34.24 21.05 -21.48
CA ALA A 240 34.42 21.31 -20.06
C ALA A 240 34.52 22.82 -19.74
N ASP A 241 35.17 23.62 -20.63
CA ASP A 241 35.33 25.04 -20.47
C ASP A 241 34.02 25.83 -20.69
N GLU A 242 33.18 25.39 -21.61
CA GLU A 242 31.86 25.98 -21.86
C GLU A 242 30.85 25.65 -20.76
N ALA A 243 30.97 24.49 -20.11
CA ALA A 243 30.12 24.08 -19.01
C ALA A 243 30.48 24.75 -17.67
N ALA A 244 31.73 25.23 -17.50
CA ALA A 244 32.24 25.79 -16.24
C ALA A 244 31.39 26.95 -15.67
N PRO A 245 30.91 27.94 -16.45
CA PRO A 245 30.08 29.02 -15.92
C PRO A 245 28.68 28.54 -15.49
N VAL A 246 28.13 27.54 -16.16
CA VAL A 246 26.81 26.91 -15.77
C VAL A 246 26.95 26.20 -14.42
N TRP A 247 28.06 25.48 -14.21
CA TRP A 247 28.38 24.82 -12.95
C TRP A 247 28.56 25.79 -11.80
N ALA A 248 29.21 26.95 -12.04
CA ALA A 248 29.37 27.99 -11.04
C ALA A 248 28.02 28.58 -10.61
N ALA A 249 27.07 28.78 -11.54
CA ALA A 249 25.75 29.31 -11.29
C ALA A 249 24.84 28.30 -10.53
N VAL A 250 24.97 27.00 -10.80
CA VAL A 250 24.22 25.95 -10.11
C VAL A 250 24.71 25.78 -8.67
N ARG A 251 26.02 25.84 -8.43
CA ARG A 251 26.61 25.74 -7.08
C ARG A 251 26.24 26.90 -6.16
N SER A 252 25.99 28.08 -6.70
CA SER A 252 25.70 29.29 -5.90
C SER A 252 24.27 29.32 -5.33
N ARG A 253 23.38 28.41 -5.74
CA ARG A 253 21.94 28.44 -5.38
C ARG A 253 21.46 27.28 -4.48
N GLY A 254 22.32 26.35 -4.05
CA GLY A 254 21.88 25.17 -3.28
C GLY A 254 22.80 24.88 -2.09
N SER A 255 22.20 24.57 -0.93
CA SER A 255 22.89 24.11 0.29
C SER A 255 23.35 22.65 0.27
N GLY A 256 23.11 21.91 -0.83
CA GLY A 256 23.60 20.55 -1.09
C GLY A 256 24.32 20.53 -2.43
N GLY A 257 25.64 20.30 -2.44
CA GLY A 257 26.45 20.32 -3.66
C GLY A 257 25.96 19.32 -4.72
N PRO A 258 25.90 19.73 -6.02
CA PRO A 258 25.51 18.83 -7.10
C PRO A 258 26.55 17.70 -7.26
N ARG A 259 26.09 16.46 -7.41
CA ARG A 259 26.93 15.36 -7.90
C ARG A 259 27.07 15.53 -9.42
N CYS A 260 28.31 15.66 -9.89
CA CYS A 260 28.63 15.64 -11.30
C CYS A 260 29.24 14.29 -11.66
N GLU A 261 28.62 13.56 -12.59
CA GLU A 261 29.30 12.52 -13.34
C GLU A 261 29.60 13.08 -14.74
N VAL A 262 30.87 13.16 -15.07
CA VAL A 262 31.30 13.47 -16.45
C VAL A 262 31.35 12.12 -17.16
N LEU A 263 30.35 11.84 -18.00
CA LEU A 263 30.42 10.73 -18.93
C LEU A 263 31.39 11.14 -20.05
N GLY A 264 32.65 10.68 -19.95
CA GLY A 264 33.65 10.88 -20.96
C GLY A 264 33.24 10.18 -22.26
N SER A 265 33.52 10.89 -23.38
CA SER A 265 33.45 10.42 -24.77
C SER A 265 34.30 9.19 -25.00
#